data_1e02e3ea30aad804e6e8ad5c337c186c
#
_entry.id   1e02e3ea30aad804e6e8ad5c337c186c
#
_cell.length_a   1.000
_cell.length_b   1.000
_cell.length_c   1.000
_cell.angle_alpha   90.00
_cell.angle_beta   90.00
_cell.angle_gamma   90.00
#
_symmetry.space_group_name_H-M   'P 1'
#
loop_
_entity.id
_entity.type
_entity.pdbx_description
1 polymer ?
#
loop_
_entity_poly.entity_id
_entity_poly.type
_entity_poly.pdbx_seq_one_letter_code
_entity_poly.pdbx_strand_id
1 'polypeptide(L)'
;MTRARIKSALRAWFEGQGFVEVETSCLQVSPGNETHLHAFKTEAVGTDLSRRDFYLHTSPEFAMKKLLAAGEEKIFTFAPCFRNRERGPLHSPEFTMLE
;
A
#
# COMPACT_ATOMS: atom_id res chain seq x y z
N MET A 1 -21.20 12.80 -3.13
CA MET A 1 -19.89 13.19 -2.51
C MET A 1 -18.75 12.60 -3.31
N THR A 2 -17.77 13.40 -3.62
CA THR A 2 -16.62 12.92 -4.41
C THR A 2 -15.65 12.13 -3.54
N ARG A 3 -14.87 11.26 -4.18
CA ARG A 3 -13.81 10.49 -3.52
C ARG A 3 -12.81 11.41 -2.79
N ALA A 4 -12.45 12.55 -3.41
CA ALA A 4 -11.53 13.50 -2.82
C ALA A 4 -12.07 14.11 -1.52
N ARG A 5 -13.36 14.40 -1.47
CA ARG A 5 -14.01 14.93 -0.26
C ARG A 5 -14.06 13.92 0.87
N ILE A 6 -14.36 12.68 0.54
CA ILE A 6 -14.37 11.59 1.51
C ILE A 6 -12.98 11.40 2.10
N LYS A 7 -11.97 11.38 1.25
CA LYS A 7 -10.57 11.24 1.66
C LYS A 7 -10.14 12.39 2.57
N SER A 8 -10.48 13.63 2.20
CA SER A 8 -10.14 14.80 3.01
C SER A 8 -10.82 14.76 4.38
N ALA A 9 -12.09 14.36 4.43
CA ALA A 9 -12.83 14.25 5.69
C ALA A 9 -12.22 13.18 6.61
N LEU A 10 -11.86 12.03 6.06
CA LEU A 10 -11.21 10.97 6.82
C LEU A 10 -9.85 11.40 7.33
N ARG A 11 -9.08 12.06 6.49
CA ARG A 11 -7.76 12.58 6.88
C ARG A 11 -7.88 13.55 8.05
N ALA A 12 -8.79 14.50 7.97
CA ALA A 12 -9.00 15.47 9.04
C ALA A 12 -9.42 14.78 10.34
N TRP A 13 -10.27 13.78 10.25
CA TRP A 13 -10.72 13.05 11.43
C TRP A 13 -9.57 12.31 12.11
N PHE A 14 -8.76 11.58 11.35
CA PHE A 14 -7.61 10.86 11.91
C PHE A 14 -6.58 11.81 12.51
N GLU A 15 -6.28 12.90 11.81
CA GLU A 15 -5.33 13.89 12.33
C GLU A 15 -5.85 14.54 13.61
N GLY A 16 -7.16 14.77 13.69
CA GLY A 16 -7.78 15.28 14.90
C GLY A 16 -7.73 14.32 16.08
N GLN A 17 -7.56 13.01 15.83
CA GLN A 17 -7.39 12.00 16.85
C GLN A 17 -5.91 11.76 17.20
N GLY A 18 -5.01 12.53 16.66
CA GLY A 18 -3.58 12.39 16.93
C GLY A 18 -2.85 11.40 16.05
N PHE A 19 -3.48 10.92 14.98
CA PHE A 19 -2.82 10.06 14.00
C PHE A 19 -2.01 10.89 13.03
N VAL A 20 -0.90 10.32 12.56
CA VAL A 20 -0.01 10.95 11.58
C VAL A 20 -0.16 10.20 10.26
N GLU A 21 -0.38 10.93 9.20
CA GLU A 21 -0.43 10.35 7.86
C GLU A 21 0.97 9.99 7.39
N VAL A 22 1.14 8.77 6.92
CA VAL A 22 2.43 8.29 6.41
C VAL A 22 2.24 7.77 4.98
N GLU A 23 3.34 7.72 4.26
CA GLU A 23 3.40 7.09 2.94
C GLU A 23 4.30 5.88 3.02
N THR A 24 3.84 4.79 2.42
CA THR A 24 4.61 3.54 2.38
C THR A 24 4.95 3.22 0.94
N SER A 25 6.04 2.48 0.74
CA SER A 25 6.44 2.07 -0.60
C SER A 25 5.50 1.01 -1.15
N CYS A 26 5.00 1.22 -2.35
CA CYS A 26 4.20 0.22 -3.06
C CYS A 26 5.05 -0.91 -3.62
N LEU A 27 6.32 -0.64 -3.88
CA LEU A 27 7.24 -1.59 -4.50
C LEU A 27 8.03 -2.29 -3.41
N GLN A 28 7.84 -3.58 -3.26
CA GLN A 28 8.39 -4.37 -2.17
C GLN A 28 9.23 -5.53 -2.70
N VAL A 29 10.22 -5.96 -1.92
CA VAL A 29 11.03 -7.14 -2.26
C VAL A 29 10.26 -8.44 -2.04
N SER A 30 9.16 -8.39 -1.32
CA SER A 30 8.29 -9.53 -1.02
C SER A 30 6.84 -9.07 -1.08
N PRO A 31 5.91 -9.92 -1.52
CA PRO A 31 4.49 -9.55 -1.54
C PRO A 31 3.86 -9.44 -0.16
N GLY A 32 4.58 -9.75 0.92
CA GLY A 32 4.06 -9.73 2.27
C GLY A 32 3.49 -11.08 2.68
N ASN A 33 2.55 -11.06 3.63
CA ASN A 33 1.90 -12.29 4.12
C ASN A 33 0.82 -12.82 3.19
N GLU A 34 0.46 -12.04 2.18
CA GLU A 34 -0.47 -12.48 1.16
C GLU A 34 0.18 -13.52 0.27
N THR A 35 -0.63 -14.34 -0.40
CA THR A 35 -0.10 -15.34 -1.30
C THR A 35 0.55 -14.68 -2.50
N HIS A 36 1.63 -15.27 -3.00
CA HIS A 36 2.31 -14.80 -4.22
C HIS A 36 1.37 -14.79 -5.43
N LEU A 37 0.31 -15.58 -5.39
CA LEU A 37 -0.63 -15.71 -6.49
C LEU A 37 -1.41 -14.43 -6.77
N HIS A 38 -1.55 -13.57 -5.78
CA HIS A 38 -2.35 -12.34 -5.90
C HIS A 38 -1.50 -11.08 -6.04
N ALA A 39 -0.18 -11.20 -6.01
CA ALA A 39 0.72 -10.06 -6.13
C ALA A 39 1.18 -9.86 -7.57
N PHE A 40 1.29 -8.60 -7.99
CA PHE A 40 1.93 -8.27 -9.26
C PHE A 40 3.44 -8.29 -9.07
N LYS A 41 4.14 -9.00 -9.93
CA LYS A 41 5.60 -9.06 -9.93
C LYS A 41 6.14 -8.15 -11.01
N THR A 42 7.23 -7.46 -10.70
CA THR A 42 7.94 -6.63 -11.67
C THR A 42 9.44 -6.77 -11.46
N GLU A 43 10.22 -6.18 -12.34
CA GLU A 43 11.68 -6.21 -12.25
C GLU A 43 12.24 -4.80 -12.26
N ALA A 44 13.23 -4.56 -11.41
CA ALA A 44 14.06 -3.37 -11.49
C ALA A 44 15.35 -3.72 -12.23
N VAL A 45 15.71 -2.89 -13.20
CA VAL A 45 16.93 -3.08 -13.98
C VAL A 45 17.94 -2.01 -13.55
N GLY A 46 19.09 -2.45 -13.04
CA GLY A 46 20.16 -1.54 -12.65
C GLY A 46 20.93 -0.99 -13.84
N THR A 47 21.76 0.00 -13.58
CA THR A 47 22.61 0.60 -14.62
C THR A 47 23.60 -0.38 -15.22
N ASP A 48 23.94 -1.43 -14.46
CA ASP A 48 24.82 -2.52 -14.88
C ASP A 48 24.05 -3.67 -15.55
N LEU A 49 22.77 -3.46 -15.86
CA LEU A 49 21.85 -4.43 -16.43
C LEU A 49 21.48 -5.59 -15.50
N SER A 50 21.86 -5.50 -14.22
CA SER A 50 21.40 -6.47 -13.23
C SER A 50 19.91 -6.32 -13.03
N ARG A 51 19.23 -7.42 -12.66
CA ARG A 51 17.79 -7.45 -12.46
C ARG A 51 17.46 -7.91 -11.06
N ARG A 52 16.46 -7.24 -10.47
CA ARG A 52 15.93 -7.63 -9.16
C ARG A 52 14.42 -7.74 -9.26
N ASP A 53 13.87 -8.76 -8.62
CA ASP A 53 12.43 -8.94 -8.55
C ASP A 53 11.85 -8.05 -7.47
N PHE A 54 10.75 -7.39 -7.82
CA PHE A 54 9.95 -6.60 -6.89
C PHE A 54 8.48 -6.98 -7.07
N TYR A 55 7.70 -6.67 -6.06
CA TYR A 55 6.28 -6.91 -6.06
C TYR A 55 5.54 -5.64 -5.70
N LEU A 56 4.42 -5.38 -6.38
CA LEU A 56 3.51 -4.33 -5.97
C LEU A 56 2.72 -4.86 -4.77
N HIS A 57 2.68 -4.10 -3.69
CA HIS A 57 2.07 -4.58 -2.46
C HIS A 57 0.55 -4.81 -2.63
N THR A 58 0.03 -5.83 -1.96
CA THR A 58 -1.40 -6.13 -1.93
C THR A 58 -2.11 -5.32 -0.86
N SER A 59 -1.37 -4.84 0.13
CA SER A 59 -1.84 -3.91 1.15
C SER A 59 -0.62 -3.22 1.78
N PRO A 60 -0.81 -2.06 2.45
CA PRO A 60 0.30 -1.39 3.15
C PRO A 60 0.59 -1.98 4.53
N GLU A 61 -0.11 -3.03 4.94
CA GLU A 61 -0.03 -3.58 6.30
C GLU A 61 1.39 -3.90 6.73
N PHE A 62 2.16 -4.57 5.88
CA PHE A 62 3.51 -5.00 6.22
C PHE A 62 4.45 -3.80 6.41
N ALA A 63 4.37 -2.80 5.54
CA ALA A 63 5.16 -1.59 5.66
C ALA A 63 4.73 -0.77 6.88
N MET A 64 3.43 -0.71 7.17
CA MET A 64 2.90 -0.03 8.35
C MET A 64 3.41 -0.68 9.65
N LYS A 65 3.46 -2.00 9.69
CA LYS A 65 4.02 -2.73 10.84
C LYS A 65 5.48 -2.40 11.07
N LYS A 66 6.25 -2.22 10.01
CA LYS A 66 7.66 -1.82 10.13
C LYS A 66 7.80 -0.44 10.76
N LEU A 67 6.93 0.51 10.38
CA LEU A 67 6.94 1.85 10.97
C LEU A 67 6.57 1.80 12.46
N LEU A 68 5.59 1.00 12.83
CA LEU A 68 5.23 0.81 14.23
C LEU A 68 6.37 0.22 15.04
N ALA A 69 7.08 -0.75 14.46
CA ALA A 69 8.25 -1.35 15.11
C ALA A 69 9.40 -0.36 15.25
N ALA A 70 9.48 0.64 14.38
CA ALA A 70 10.50 1.69 14.44
C ALA A 70 10.18 2.81 15.42
N GLY A 71 9.04 2.73 16.13
CA GLY A 71 8.69 3.69 17.17
C GLY A 71 7.50 4.59 16.88
N GLU A 72 6.92 4.52 15.70
CA GLU A 72 5.71 5.25 15.40
C GLU A 72 4.54 4.66 16.21
N GLU A 73 3.63 5.50 16.69
CA GLU A 73 2.55 5.04 17.55
C GLU A 73 1.18 5.03 16.88
N LYS A 74 0.78 6.18 16.32
CA LYS A 74 -0.53 6.34 15.68
C LYS A 74 -0.30 6.81 14.25
N ILE A 75 -0.47 5.91 13.31
CA ILE A 75 -0.22 6.19 11.90
C ILE A 75 -1.38 5.70 11.05
N PHE A 76 -1.60 6.37 9.93
CA PHE A 76 -2.55 5.94 8.93
C PHE A 76 -2.01 6.27 7.54
N THR A 77 -2.53 5.60 6.54
CA THR A 77 -2.15 5.85 5.16
C THR A 77 -3.31 5.60 4.22
N PHE A 78 -3.36 6.36 3.14
CA PHE A 78 -4.16 6.03 1.97
C PHE A 78 -3.16 5.51 0.92
N ALA A 79 -3.23 4.24 0.62
CA ALA A 79 -2.26 3.62 -0.26
C ALA A 79 -2.93 2.96 -1.45
N PRO A 80 -2.42 3.18 -2.66
CA PRO A 80 -2.82 2.37 -3.80
C PRO A 80 -2.34 0.94 -3.57
N CYS A 81 -3.23 -0.02 -3.77
CA CYS A 81 -2.94 -1.43 -3.57
C CYS A 81 -3.22 -2.19 -4.86
N PHE A 82 -2.50 -3.30 -5.03
CA PHE A 82 -2.50 -4.03 -6.29
C PHE A 82 -2.73 -5.51 -6.01
N ARG A 83 -3.78 -6.07 -6.59
CA ARG A 83 -4.05 -7.51 -6.48
C ARG A 83 -4.27 -8.08 -7.87
N ASN A 84 -3.40 -9.00 -8.22
CA ASN A 84 -3.55 -9.78 -9.42
C ASN A 84 -4.68 -10.79 -9.18
N ARG A 85 -5.38 -11.20 -10.21
CA ARG A 85 -6.46 -12.19 -10.13
C ARG A 85 -7.76 -11.73 -9.44
N GLU A 86 -7.83 -10.45 -9.01
CA GLU A 86 -9.12 -9.90 -8.62
C GLU A 86 -9.96 -9.73 -9.89
N ARG A 87 -11.10 -10.40 -9.92
CA ARG A 87 -11.98 -10.43 -11.09
C ARG A 87 -13.40 -10.08 -10.70
N GLY A 88 -14.11 -9.46 -11.60
CA GLY A 88 -15.49 -9.12 -11.40
C GLY A 88 -15.76 -7.65 -11.63
N PRO A 89 -17.03 -7.25 -11.84
CA PRO A 89 -17.37 -5.88 -12.22
C PRO A 89 -17.11 -4.85 -11.13
N LEU A 90 -17.02 -5.28 -9.87
CA LEU A 90 -16.79 -4.39 -8.74
C LEU A 90 -15.33 -4.40 -8.26
N HIS A 91 -14.47 -5.18 -8.90
CA HIS A 91 -13.07 -5.29 -8.52
C HIS A 91 -12.17 -4.72 -9.60
N SER A 92 -11.11 -4.02 -9.15
CA SER A 92 -10.09 -3.48 -10.01
C SER A 92 -8.74 -4.03 -9.53
N PRO A 93 -7.78 -4.29 -10.45
CA PRO A 93 -6.45 -4.71 -10.03
C PRO A 93 -5.70 -3.65 -9.23
N GLU A 94 -6.14 -2.40 -9.31
CA GLU A 94 -5.61 -1.33 -8.48
C GLU A 94 -6.75 -0.65 -7.73
N PHE A 95 -6.56 -0.41 -6.43
CA PHE A 95 -7.54 0.26 -5.60
C PHE A 95 -6.83 0.99 -4.46
N THR A 96 -7.52 1.92 -3.81
CA THR A 96 -6.97 2.65 -2.67
C THR A 96 -7.48 2.03 -1.37
N MET A 97 -6.56 1.76 -0.46
CA MET A 97 -6.86 1.21 0.85
C MET A 97 -6.51 2.22 1.93
N LEU A 98 -7.38 2.37 2.93
CA LEU A 98 -7.11 3.12 4.16
C LEU A 98 -6.72 2.12 5.24
N GLU A 99 -5.52 2.29 5.80
CA GLU A 99 -4.98 1.47 6.89
C GLU A 99 -4.64 2.32 8.09
#